data_41be621c02004c4963bb3424e13bb312
#
_entry.id   41be621c02004c4963bb3424e13bb312
#
_cell.length_a   1.000
_cell.length_b   1.000
_cell.length_c   1.000
_cell.angle_alpha   90.00
_cell.angle_beta   90.00
_cell.angle_gamma   90.00
#
_symmetry.space_group_name_H-M   'P 1'
#
loop_
_entity.id
_entity.type
_entity.pdbx_description
1 polymer ?
#
loop_
_entity_poly.entity_id
_entity_poly.type
_entity_poly.pdbx_seq_one_letter_code
_entity_poly.pdbx_strand_id
1 'polypeptide(L)'
;MEWIQNIDTEILLFIQEHIRNKAFHGFWKAVTFLGAAGWFWLALAVILLIPQKTRKAGFTALLSMGIGALITNVFLKNMVARVRPYDAVEAIVPLVRKLSDYSFPSGHTCASFASAFIYYRMFPRKYGIPTMILAVLIAFSRLYLGVHYPTDVPVSYTHLTLPTRS
;
A
#
# COMPACT_ATOMS: atom_id res chain seq x y z
N MET A 1 -22.07 9.25 -3.93
CA MET A 1 -20.71 8.93 -3.44
C MET A 1 -20.54 9.18 -1.93
N GLU A 2 -21.43 9.92 -1.30
CA GLU A 2 -21.40 10.21 0.15
C GLU A 2 -21.45 8.96 1.04
N TRP A 3 -22.26 7.96 0.67
CA TRP A 3 -22.40 6.74 1.46
C TRP A 3 -21.08 5.92 1.58
N ILE A 4 -20.26 5.87 0.52
CA ILE A 4 -18.94 5.22 0.57
C ILE A 4 -18.02 5.97 1.53
N GLN A 5 -18.03 7.29 1.47
CA GLN A 5 -17.20 8.11 2.35
C GLN A 5 -17.62 8.01 3.81
N ASN A 6 -18.93 7.85 4.08
CA ASN A 6 -19.42 7.63 5.43
C ASN A 6 -18.94 6.27 5.97
N ILE A 7 -19.07 5.19 5.19
CA ILE A 7 -18.57 3.86 5.59
C ILE A 7 -17.04 3.90 5.82
N ASP A 8 -16.30 4.52 4.92
CA ASP A 8 -14.85 4.69 5.06
C ASP A 8 -14.47 5.41 6.35
N THR A 9 -15.21 6.47 6.68
CA THR A 9 -15.01 7.25 7.90
C THR A 9 -15.35 6.45 9.16
N GLU A 10 -16.49 5.75 9.17
CA GLU A 10 -16.90 4.90 10.30
C GLU A 10 -15.87 3.80 10.59
N ILE A 11 -15.35 3.14 9.54
CA ILE A 11 -14.30 2.12 9.70
C ILE A 11 -13.02 2.74 10.29
N LEU A 12 -12.61 3.93 9.85
CA LEU A 12 -11.43 4.61 10.40
C LEU A 12 -11.62 5.02 11.86
N LEU A 13 -12.78 5.54 12.22
CA LEU A 13 -13.12 5.87 13.60
C LEU A 13 -13.16 4.61 14.47
N PHE A 14 -13.76 3.53 13.99
CA PHE A 14 -13.75 2.24 14.68
C PHE A 14 -12.30 1.75 14.94
N ILE A 15 -11.43 1.82 13.93
CA ILE A 15 -10.01 1.45 14.09
C ILE A 15 -9.35 2.36 15.12
N GLN A 16 -9.64 3.66 15.10
CA GLN A 16 -9.07 4.64 16.02
C GLN A 16 -9.48 4.38 17.46
N GLU A 17 -10.74 4.07 17.70
CA GLU A 17 -11.31 3.92 19.04
C GLU A 17 -11.06 2.54 19.66
N HIS A 18 -11.14 1.47 18.84
CA HIS A 18 -11.15 0.11 19.34
C HIS A 18 -9.86 -0.68 19.06
N ILE A 19 -9.13 -0.36 17.99
CA ILE A 19 -7.96 -1.14 17.57
C ILE A 19 -6.65 -0.42 17.90
N ARG A 20 -6.61 0.91 17.88
CA ARG A 20 -5.40 1.67 18.20
C ARG A 20 -5.01 1.46 19.67
N ASN A 21 -3.76 1.04 19.87
CA ASN A 21 -3.16 0.93 21.19
C ASN A 21 -1.76 1.54 21.15
N LYS A 22 -1.43 2.36 22.16
CA LYS A 22 -0.12 3.04 22.26
C LYS A 22 1.05 2.06 22.21
N ALA A 23 0.90 0.86 22.77
CA ALA A 23 1.92 -0.18 22.75
C ALA A 23 2.29 -0.63 21.32
N PHE A 24 1.35 -0.60 20.38
CA PHE A 24 1.56 -1.03 18.99
C PHE A 24 1.88 0.12 18.01
N HIS A 25 1.88 1.37 18.45
CA HIS A 25 2.18 2.50 17.56
C HIS A 25 3.58 2.39 16.93
N GLY A 26 4.59 1.96 17.72
CA GLY A 26 5.95 1.74 17.22
C GLY A 26 6.01 0.65 16.16
N PHE A 27 5.34 -0.46 16.39
CA PHE A 27 5.24 -1.57 15.44
C PHE A 27 4.63 -1.12 14.11
N TRP A 28 3.46 -0.47 14.13
CA TRP A 28 2.79 -0.02 12.91
C TRP A 28 3.55 1.08 12.16
N LYS A 29 4.30 1.94 12.88
CA LYS A 29 5.22 2.89 12.27
C LYS A 29 6.39 2.19 11.58
N ALA A 30 6.95 1.13 12.16
CA ALA A 30 8.00 0.33 11.53
C ALA A 30 7.47 -0.41 10.28
N VAL A 31 6.29 -1.03 10.36
CA VAL A 31 5.65 -1.70 9.23
C VAL A 31 5.39 -0.72 8.07
N THR A 32 4.81 0.45 8.35
CA THR A 32 4.55 1.43 7.28
C THR A 32 5.85 1.98 6.67
N PHE A 33 6.93 2.09 7.46
CA PHE A 33 8.24 2.52 6.97
C PHE A 33 8.78 1.60 5.88
N LEU A 34 8.56 0.29 5.97
CA LEU A 34 8.94 -0.66 4.90
C LEU A 34 8.25 -0.36 3.57
N GLY A 35 7.03 0.20 3.62
CA GLY A 35 6.31 0.64 2.42
C GLY A 35 6.64 2.06 1.94
N ALA A 36 7.42 2.84 2.71
CA ALA A 36 7.70 4.24 2.40
C ALA A 36 8.46 4.38 1.08
N ALA A 37 7.88 5.10 0.11
CA ALA A 37 8.41 5.23 -1.26
C ALA A 37 8.72 3.87 -1.94
N GLY A 38 8.24 2.75 -1.41
CA GLY A 38 8.53 1.40 -1.91
C GLY A 38 9.99 0.94 -1.73
N TRP A 39 10.80 1.63 -0.90
CA TRP A 39 12.24 1.40 -0.80
C TRP A 39 12.62 -0.06 -0.49
N PHE A 40 11.90 -0.71 0.42
CA PHE A 40 12.15 -2.12 0.76
C PHE A 40 11.95 -3.04 -0.45
N TRP A 41 10.87 -2.81 -1.18
CA TRP A 41 10.55 -3.59 -2.38
C TRP A 41 11.52 -3.30 -3.51
N LEU A 42 11.98 -2.05 -3.66
CA LEU A 42 13.02 -1.67 -4.62
C LEU A 42 14.35 -2.35 -4.28
N ALA A 43 14.78 -2.29 -3.02
CA ALA A 43 16.00 -2.95 -2.58
C ALA A 43 15.95 -4.46 -2.81
N LEU A 44 14.84 -5.11 -2.44
CA LEU A 44 14.64 -6.53 -2.68
C LEU A 44 14.67 -6.88 -4.16
N ALA A 45 14.00 -6.10 -5.00
CA ALA A 45 14.00 -6.31 -6.44
C ALA A 45 15.40 -6.16 -7.05
N VAL A 46 16.19 -5.15 -6.62
CA VAL A 46 17.58 -4.96 -7.05
C VAL A 46 18.47 -6.14 -6.62
N ILE A 47 18.35 -6.61 -5.38
CA ILE A 47 19.07 -7.80 -4.90
C ILE A 47 18.74 -9.03 -5.76
N LEU A 48 17.47 -9.21 -6.15
CA LEU A 48 17.02 -10.31 -6.99
C LEU A 48 17.52 -10.23 -8.45
N LEU A 49 18.03 -9.07 -8.90
CA LEU A 49 18.68 -8.96 -10.21
C LEU A 49 20.05 -9.64 -10.26
N ILE A 50 20.73 -9.77 -9.12
CA ILE A 50 22.11 -10.28 -9.05
C ILE A 50 22.18 -11.75 -9.48
N PRO A 51 21.41 -12.70 -8.88
CA PRO A 51 21.47 -14.09 -9.31
C PRO A 51 20.68 -14.31 -10.62
N GLN A 52 21.24 -15.06 -11.56
CA GLN A 52 20.58 -15.33 -12.82
C GLN A 52 19.20 -16.00 -12.67
N LYS A 53 19.03 -16.88 -11.65
CA LYS A 53 17.79 -17.60 -11.38
C LYS A 53 16.63 -16.70 -10.94
N THR A 54 16.90 -15.58 -10.31
CA THR A 54 15.90 -14.65 -9.75
C THR A 54 15.77 -13.34 -10.53
N ARG A 55 16.69 -13.10 -11.47
CA ARG A 55 16.77 -11.84 -12.24
C ARG A 55 15.47 -11.46 -12.93
N LYS A 56 14.76 -12.45 -13.50
CA LYS A 56 13.45 -12.21 -14.13
C LYS A 56 12.43 -11.67 -13.14
N ALA A 57 12.38 -12.21 -11.93
CA ALA A 57 11.46 -11.74 -10.89
C ALA A 57 11.80 -10.32 -10.42
N GLY A 58 13.10 -10.04 -10.20
CA GLY A 58 13.56 -8.69 -9.83
C GLY A 58 13.20 -7.65 -10.90
N PHE A 59 13.49 -7.94 -12.17
CA PHE A 59 13.16 -7.05 -13.28
C PHE A 59 11.65 -6.82 -13.42
N THR A 60 10.86 -7.89 -13.36
CA THR A 60 9.39 -7.78 -13.46
C THR A 60 8.82 -6.98 -12.29
N ALA A 61 9.35 -7.15 -11.08
CA ALA A 61 8.92 -6.39 -9.92
C ALA A 61 9.23 -4.88 -10.07
N LEU A 62 10.44 -4.53 -10.53
CA LEU A 62 10.82 -3.13 -10.81
C LEU A 62 9.91 -2.50 -11.86
N LEU A 63 9.66 -3.22 -12.95
CA LEU A 63 8.77 -2.75 -14.02
C LEU A 63 7.34 -2.54 -13.50
N SER A 64 6.81 -3.51 -12.75
CA SER A 64 5.48 -3.44 -12.15
C SER A 64 5.35 -2.26 -11.17
N MET A 65 6.36 -2.04 -10.33
CA MET A 65 6.40 -0.90 -9.42
C MET A 65 6.46 0.44 -10.17
N GLY A 66 7.30 0.52 -11.22
CA GLY A 66 7.44 1.73 -12.04
C GLY A 66 6.13 2.11 -12.74
N ILE A 67 5.48 1.14 -13.39
CA ILE A 67 4.17 1.34 -14.03
C ILE A 67 3.12 1.70 -12.98
N GLY A 68 3.08 0.97 -11.86
CA GLY A 68 2.17 1.24 -10.75
C GLY A 68 2.36 2.64 -10.18
N ALA A 69 3.60 3.08 -9.97
CA ALA A 69 3.91 4.42 -9.47
C ALA A 69 3.47 5.51 -10.46
N LEU A 70 3.69 5.30 -11.76
CA LEU A 70 3.26 6.24 -12.80
C LEU A 70 1.72 6.37 -12.80
N ILE A 71 1.01 5.25 -12.86
CA ILE A 71 -0.46 5.26 -12.86
C ILE A 71 -1.00 5.88 -11.57
N THR A 72 -0.48 5.47 -10.42
CA THR A 72 -0.95 5.91 -9.10
C THR A 72 -0.65 7.39 -8.85
N ASN A 73 0.62 7.79 -8.95
CA ASN A 73 1.04 9.11 -8.48
C ASN A 73 0.86 10.21 -9.53
N VAL A 74 0.95 9.88 -10.82
CA VAL A 74 0.83 10.89 -11.90
C VAL A 74 -0.61 11.01 -12.38
N PHE A 75 -1.27 9.87 -12.64
CA PHE A 75 -2.63 9.92 -13.21
C PHE A 75 -3.71 9.91 -12.14
N LEU A 76 -3.85 8.83 -11.36
CA LEU A 76 -5.01 8.63 -10.51
C LEU A 76 -5.09 9.64 -9.36
N LYS A 77 -3.98 9.99 -8.72
CA LYS A 77 -3.99 10.99 -7.63
C LYS A 77 -4.53 12.34 -8.09
N ASN A 78 -4.08 12.79 -9.25
CA ASN A 78 -4.49 14.09 -9.80
C ASN A 78 -5.91 14.06 -10.38
N MET A 79 -6.34 12.92 -10.95
CA MET A 79 -7.70 12.79 -11.50
C MET A 79 -8.77 12.75 -10.41
N VAL A 80 -8.53 12.01 -9.32
CA VAL A 80 -9.52 11.83 -8.26
C VAL A 80 -9.41 12.92 -7.20
N ALA A 81 -8.20 13.44 -6.94
CA ALA A 81 -7.89 14.53 -6.01
C ALA A 81 -8.59 14.37 -4.63
N ARG A 82 -8.67 13.13 -4.11
CA ARG A 82 -9.38 12.83 -2.86
C ARG A 82 -8.65 13.45 -1.66
N VAL A 83 -9.37 14.24 -0.88
CA VAL A 83 -8.87 14.83 0.36
C VAL A 83 -8.58 13.71 1.38
N ARG A 84 -7.53 13.88 2.17
CA ARG A 84 -7.14 12.88 3.18
C ARG A 84 -8.10 12.86 4.36
N PRO A 85 -8.23 11.69 5.06
CA PRO A 85 -9.18 11.51 6.15
C PRO A 85 -9.07 12.58 7.24
N TYR A 86 -7.88 12.89 7.67
CA TYR A 86 -7.58 13.86 8.75
C TYR A 86 -7.76 15.34 8.34
N ASP A 87 -7.91 15.63 7.07
CA ASP A 87 -8.23 16.98 6.56
C ASP A 87 -9.73 17.12 6.23
N ALA A 88 -10.42 16.00 5.99
CA ALA A 88 -11.84 15.97 5.71
C ALA A 88 -12.71 15.78 6.97
N VAL A 89 -12.17 15.09 7.99
CA VAL A 89 -12.91 14.73 9.21
C VAL A 89 -12.04 15.07 10.43
N GLU A 90 -12.44 16.08 11.18
CA GLU A 90 -11.69 16.61 12.34
C GLU A 90 -11.46 15.55 13.44
N ALA A 91 -12.40 14.61 13.59
CA ALA A 91 -12.29 13.53 14.57
C ALA A 91 -11.19 12.51 14.27
N ILE A 92 -10.66 12.46 13.03
CA ILE A 92 -9.61 11.51 12.64
C ILE A 92 -8.24 12.11 12.91
N VAL A 93 -7.51 11.51 13.87
CA VAL A 93 -6.18 11.98 14.29
C VAL A 93 -5.10 11.08 13.63
N PRO A 94 -4.23 11.63 12.76
CA PRO A 94 -3.14 10.86 12.17
C PRO A 94 -2.01 10.63 13.19
N LEU A 95 -1.42 9.41 13.19
CA LEU A 95 -0.30 9.05 14.08
C LEU A 95 1.08 9.34 13.47
N VAL A 96 1.11 9.94 12.28
CA VAL A 96 2.32 10.35 11.56
C VAL A 96 2.14 11.78 11.04
N ARG A 97 3.23 12.38 10.56
CA ARG A 97 3.17 13.72 9.96
C ARG A 97 2.15 13.75 8.82
N LYS A 98 1.36 14.81 8.76
CA LYS A 98 0.43 15.07 7.66
C LYS A 98 1.20 15.11 6.33
N LEU A 99 0.63 14.46 5.33
CA LEU A 99 1.16 14.39 3.98
C LEU A 99 0.48 15.46 3.13
N SER A 100 1.19 16.04 2.18
CA SER A 100 0.69 17.13 1.33
C SER A 100 0.04 16.66 0.03
N ASP A 101 0.07 15.36 -0.26
CA ASP A 101 -0.50 14.77 -1.46
C ASP A 101 -1.91 14.17 -1.21
N TYR A 102 -2.62 13.85 -2.29
CA TYR A 102 -3.97 13.29 -2.23
C TYR A 102 -4.02 11.88 -1.63
N SER A 103 -5.19 11.51 -1.06
CA SER A 103 -5.40 10.24 -0.39
C SER A 103 -5.45 9.05 -1.36
N PHE A 104 -6.20 9.18 -2.44
CA PHE A 104 -6.46 8.09 -3.39
C PHE A 104 -5.52 8.13 -4.60
N PRO A 105 -5.02 6.97 -5.05
CA PRO A 105 -4.90 5.72 -4.31
C PRO A 105 -3.65 5.69 -3.41
N SER A 106 -3.56 4.68 -2.53
CA SER A 106 -2.42 4.53 -1.62
C SER A 106 -1.15 4.06 -2.35
N GLY A 107 -0.13 4.91 -2.44
CA GLY A 107 1.15 4.57 -3.06
C GLY A 107 1.91 3.46 -2.32
N HIS A 108 1.86 3.43 -0.98
CA HIS A 108 2.44 2.35 -0.17
C HIS A 108 1.82 0.99 -0.52
N THR A 109 0.50 0.96 -0.61
CA THR A 109 -0.26 -0.24 -0.95
C THR A 109 0.04 -0.68 -2.38
N CYS A 110 0.02 0.24 -3.34
CA CYS A 110 0.30 -0.05 -4.73
C CYS A 110 1.69 -0.69 -4.92
N ALA A 111 2.75 -0.07 -4.40
CA ALA A 111 4.11 -0.60 -4.50
C ALA A 111 4.25 -1.97 -3.83
N SER A 112 3.62 -2.15 -2.66
CA SER A 112 3.69 -3.40 -1.91
C SER A 112 3.00 -4.55 -2.64
N PHE A 113 1.79 -4.37 -3.13
CA PHE A 113 1.08 -5.42 -3.86
C PHE A 113 1.68 -5.68 -5.25
N ALA A 114 2.15 -4.64 -5.95
CA ALA A 114 2.84 -4.79 -7.24
C ALA A 114 4.02 -5.76 -7.12
N SER A 115 4.85 -5.59 -6.08
CA SER A 115 6.01 -6.46 -5.85
C SER A 115 5.63 -7.82 -5.28
N ALA A 116 4.82 -7.84 -4.22
CA ALA A 116 4.45 -9.06 -3.52
C ALA A 116 3.74 -10.06 -4.44
N PHE A 117 2.88 -9.59 -5.34
CA PHE A 117 2.21 -10.45 -6.31
C PHE A 117 3.17 -11.12 -7.29
N ILE A 118 4.19 -10.39 -7.78
CA ILE A 118 5.24 -10.95 -8.64
C ILE A 118 5.99 -12.04 -7.89
N TYR A 119 6.39 -11.79 -6.63
CA TYR A 119 7.10 -12.78 -5.82
C TYR A 119 6.23 -13.99 -5.49
N TYR A 120 4.94 -13.79 -5.22
CA TYR A 120 3.98 -14.88 -4.99
C TYR A 120 3.82 -15.78 -6.22
N ARG A 121 3.85 -15.20 -7.42
CA ARG A 121 3.70 -15.94 -8.69
C ARG A 121 4.99 -16.63 -9.14
N MET A 122 6.14 -16.04 -8.88
CA MET A 122 7.42 -16.49 -9.44
C MET A 122 8.28 -17.30 -8.47
N PHE A 123 7.96 -17.29 -7.18
CA PHE A 123 8.69 -18.06 -6.17
C PHE A 123 7.83 -19.15 -5.54
N PRO A 124 8.47 -20.17 -4.91
CA PRO A 124 7.77 -21.13 -4.06
C PRO A 124 6.93 -20.43 -2.99
N ARG A 125 5.77 -20.99 -2.67
CA ARG A 125 4.80 -20.43 -1.71
C ARG A 125 5.43 -20.01 -0.37
N LYS A 126 6.44 -20.74 0.09
CA LYS A 126 7.16 -20.43 1.35
C LYS A 126 7.82 -19.04 1.36
N TYR A 127 8.12 -18.47 0.20
CA TYR A 127 8.64 -17.10 0.05
C TYR A 127 7.56 -16.11 -0.41
N GLY A 128 6.68 -16.54 -1.31
CA GLY A 128 5.61 -15.70 -1.84
C GLY A 128 4.54 -15.34 -0.81
N ILE A 129 4.15 -16.29 0.06
CA ILE A 129 3.14 -16.02 1.09
C ILE A 129 3.61 -14.95 2.10
N PRO A 130 4.82 -15.00 2.67
CA PRO A 130 5.32 -13.95 3.55
C PRO A 130 5.32 -12.56 2.90
N THR A 131 5.66 -12.45 1.61
CA THR A 131 5.62 -11.14 0.92
C THR A 131 4.19 -10.61 0.78
N MET A 132 3.20 -11.47 0.52
CA MET A 132 1.79 -11.08 0.50
C MET A 132 1.29 -10.66 1.87
N ILE A 133 1.66 -11.39 2.94
CA ILE A 133 1.32 -11.00 4.32
C ILE A 133 1.91 -9.63 4.64
N LEU A 134 3.18 -9.38 4.29
CA LEU A 134 3.80 -8.08 4.50
C LEU A 134 3.09 -6.97 3.74
N ALA A 135 2.68 -7.20 2.49
CA ALA A 135 1.92 -6.22 1.72
C ALA A 135 0.58 -5.87 2.38
N VAL A 136 -0.13 -6.87 2.91
CA VAL A 136 -1.38 -6.67 3.67
C VAL A 136 -1.13 -5.90 4.96
N LEU A 137 -0.07 -6.22 5.70
CA LEU A 137 0.29 -5.49 6.92
C LEU A 137 0.64 -4.02 6.62
N ILE A 138 1.39 -3.76 5.54
CA ILE A 138 1.69 -2.39 5.11
C ILE A 138 0.40 -1.66 4.74
N ALA A 139 -0.51 -2.28 3.99
CA ALA A 139 -1.79 -1.70 3.64
C ALA A 139 -2.65 -1.37 4.87
N PHE A 140 -2.77 -2.31 5.81
CA PHE A 140 -3.48 -2.09 7.07
C PHE A 140 -2.83 -1.00 7.93
N SER A 141 -1.50 -0.90 7.94
CA SER A 141 -0.79 0.16 8.67
C SER A 141 -1.24 1.55 8.24
N ARG A 142 -1.64 1.74 6.96
CA ARG A 142 -2.12 3.05 6.46
C ARG A 142 -3.47 3.43 7.06
N LEU A 143 -4.34 2.45 7.30
CA LEU A 143 -5.62 2.64 7.98
C LEU A 143 -5.41 2.88 9.47
N TYR A 144 -4.57 2.07 10.10
CA TYR A 144 -4.22 2.21 11.51
C TYR A 144 -3.63 3.60 11.82
N LEU A 145 -2.80 4.14 10.94
CA LEU A 145 -2.21 5.46 11.10
C LEU A 145 -3.17 6.62 10.74
N GLY A 146 -4.34 6.34 10.17
CA GLY A 146 -5.37 7.33 9.83
C GLY A 146 -5.02 8.22 8.64
N VAL A 147 -4.24 7.71 7.69
CA VAL A 147 -3.73 8.52 6.56
C VAL A 147 -4.37 8.17 5.22
N HIS A 148 -5.09 7.05 5.13
CA HIS A 148 -5.85 6.61 3.96
C HIS A 148 -7.20 6.05 4.38
N TYR A 149 -8.17 6.15 3.50
CA TYR A 149 -9.46 5.48 3.65
C TYR A 149 -9.36 3.99 3.29
N PRO A 150 -10.25 3.14 3.85
CA PRO A 150 -10.35 1.73 3.45
C PRO A 150 -10.42 1.52 1.94
N THR A 151 -11.22 2.32 1.23
CA THR A 151 -11.37 2.20 -0.23
C THR A 151 -10.16 2.69 -1.03
N ASP A 152 -9.20 3.43 -0.45
CA ASP A 152 -7.95 3.79 -1.11
C ASP A 152 -7.01 2.57 -1.29
N VAL A 153 -7.24 1.50 -0.53
CA VAL A 153 -6.39 0.30 -0.45
C VAL A 153 -6.72 -0.74 -1.54
N PRO A 154 -7.98 -1.21 -1.71
CA PRO A 154 -8.31 -2.27 -2.69
C PRO A 154 -8.10 -1.86 -4.14
N VAL A 155 -8.37 -0.60 -4.50
CA VAL A 155 -8.23 -0.12 -5.89
C VAL A 155 -6.77 -0.12 -6.33
N SER A 156 -5.84 0.09 -5.40
CA SER A 156 -4.41 -0.06 -5.69
C SER A 156 -4.03 -1.51 -6.06
N TYR A 157 -4.82 -2.48 -5.66
CA TYR A 157 -4.62 -3.91 -5.94
C TYR A 157 -5.22 -4.34 -7.28
N THR A 158 -6.43 -3.90 -7.63
CA THR A 158 -7.19 -4.41 -8.79
C THR A 158 -6.59 -4.03 -10.14
N HIS A 159 -5.93 -2.89 -10.26
CA HIS A 159 -5.32 -2.45 -11.51
C HIS A 159 -4.03 -3.20 -11.90
N LEU A 160 -3.41 -3.92 -10.95
CA LEU A 160 -2.15 -4.64 -11.17
C LEU A 160 -2.33 -6.15 -11.34
N THR A 161 -3.54 -6.67 -11.14
CA THR A 161 -3.81 -8.12 -11.13
C THR A 161 -4.65 -8.60 -12.30
N LEU A 162 -4.74 -7.87 -13.39
CA LEU A 162 -5.37 -8.39 -14.61
C LEU A 162 -4.64 -9.66 -15.05
N PRO A 163 -5.32 -10.83 -15.04
CA PRO A 163 -4.68 -12.07 -15.42
C PRO A 163 -4.40 -12.06 -16.93
N THR A 164 -3.16 -11.95 -17.32
CA THR A 164 -2.77 -12.48 -18.62
C THR A 164 -2.89 -14.00 -18.53
N ARG A 165 -4.06 -14.52 -18.86
CA ARG A 165 -4.22 -15.94 -19.18
C ARG A 165 -3.42 -16.21 -20.46
N SER A 166 -2.36 -16.94 -20.34
CA SER A 166 -1.82 -17.79 -21.40
C SER A 166 -1.82 -19.19 -20.88
#